data_84744da1187b129262549122dbd46cfe
#
_entry.id   84744da1187b129262549122dbd46cfe
#
_cell.length_a   1.000
_cell.length_b   1.000
_cell.length_c   1.000
_cell.angle_alpha   90.00
_cell.angle_beta   90.00
_cell.angle_gamma   90.00
#
_symmetry.space_group_name_H-M   'P 1'
#
loop_
_entity.id
_entity.type
_entity.pdbx_description
1 polymer ?
#
loop_
_entity_poly.entity_id
_entity_poly.type
_entity_poly.pdbx_seq_one_letter_code
_entity_poly.pdbx_strand_id
1 'polypeptide(L)'
;MVTPTLGNQNKFSSYSEDHNNPFYRVASDFLNFQGTVLPQLQNSHPVSPLVYNDKDGEDRVLVYGVEKEGKIIGRIAVNFDLDNPCFLEFAEVAPPHLSEVKKEATERISLKEGEVLGEMEFIYVFPLLYYIHFPVWKGGTKSSDLYLFWNEKRIVNPNEIPSSLPLPKVNQGQSEIKGYYKILIDVPAYLTTNTNLPNPCGPVAGANILGYWHKKGYPKLQLSSDEQTGAQLTTCLYYDMGTSSIWGSPVGNFRYGVEYHANASYHPPYNCGYHFWTAWQRPATYESLVWEINADRPLCIIMGWPPPTSPFGPYGIHWVVGIGYYQPSNIIYIRDGWSTGTVAWNFDVLAPYLGGYVYVYPSP
;
A
#
# COMPACT_ATOMS: atom_id res chain seq x y z
N MET A 1 4.47 -36.15 23.55
CA MET A 1 3.62 -35.36 22.62
C MET A 1 2.83 -34.39 23.50
N VAL A 2 3.26 -33.15 23.51
CA VAL A 2 2.51 -32.06 24.18
C VAL A 2 1.67 -31.46 23.06
N THR A 3 0.38 -31.64 23.10
CA THR A 3 -0.58 -30.94 22.24
C THR A 3 -0.50 -29.45 22.57
N PRO A 4 -0.19 -28.57 21.62
CA PRO A 4 -0.26 -27.15 21.88
C PRO A 4 -1.71 -26.77 22.16
N THR A 5 -1.93 -26.15 23.29
CA THR A 5 -3.21 -25.55 23.66
C THR A 5 -3.56 -24.46 22.66
N LEU A 6 -4.67 -24.63 21.96
CA LEU A 6 -5.33 -23.66 21.09
C LEU A 6 -5.73 -22.40 21.91
N GLY A 7 -4.76 -21.49 22.11
CA GLY A 7 -4.92 -20.35 23.04
C GLY A 7 -5.68 -19.14 22.49
N ASN A 8 -5.98 -19.05 21.20
CA ASN A 8 -6.59 -17.84 20.64
C ASN A 8 -7.70 -18.03 19.61
N GLN A 9 -8.01 -19.25 19.19
CA GLN A 9 -9.07 -19.44 18.18
C GLN A 9 -10.50 -19.09 18.68
N ASN A 10 -10.72 -19.00 19.99
CA ASN A 10 -12.06 -18.70 20.54
C ASN A 10 -12.42 -17.20 20.58
N LYS A 11 -11.49 -16.27 20.37
CA LYS A 11 -11.82 -14.85 20.21
C LYS A 11 -12.50 -14.54 18.85
N PHE A 12 -12.35 -15.40 17.87
CA PHE A 12 -12.68 -15.13 16.46
C PHE A 12 -14.15 -15.37 16.11
N SER A 13 -14.89 -16.19 16.83
CA SER A 13 -16.30 -16.47 16.55
C SER A 13 -17.26 -15.32 16.89
N SER A 14 -16.79 -14.31 17.63
CA SER A 14 -17.62 -13.16 18.05
C SER A 14 -17.66 -12.01 17.03
N TYR A 15 -16.77 -12.00 16.03
CA TYR A 15 -16.71 -10.96 14.97
C TYR A 15 -17.29 -11.41 13.65
N SER A 16 -18.22 -12.39 13.71
CA SER A 16 -18.87 -13.00 12.55
C SER A 16 -19.53 -11.97 11.62
N GLU A 17 -19.94 -12.41 10.45
CA GLU A 17 -20.71 -11.71 9.41
C GLU A 17 -22.09 -11.22 9.93
N ASP A 18 -22.15 -10.76 11.17
CA ASP A 18 -23.33 -10.21 11.80
C ASP A 18 -23.44 -8.73 11.46
N HIS A 19 -24.50 -8.35 10.76
CA HIS A 19 -24.83 -6.97 10.44
C HIS A 19 -24.98 -6.05 11.66
N ASN A 20 -25.15 -6.61 12.86
CA ASN A 20 -25.13 -5.86 14.12
C ASN A 20 -23.71 -5.54 14.60
N ASN A 21 -22.69 -6.21 14.06
CA ASN A 21 -21.31 -5.94 14.39
C ASN A 21 -20.89 -4.60 13.76
N PRO A 22 -20.45 -3.60 14.55
CA PRO A 22 -20.13 -2.28 14.03
C PRO A 22 -18.96 -2.29 13.03
N PHE A 23 -17.99 -3.18 13.21
CA PHE A 23 -16.85 -3.32 12.27
C PHE A 23 -17.29 -3.91 10.94
N TYR A 24 -18.15 -4.95 10.97
CA TYR A 24 -18.72 -5.55 9.76
C TYR A 24 -19.53 -4.51 8.98
N ARG A 25 -20.32 -3.70 9.69
CA ARG A 25 -21.11 -2.64 9.07
C ARG A 25 -20.23 -1.61 8.37
N VAL A 26 -19.14 -1.14 8.99
CA VAL A 26 -18.18 -0.21 8.34
C VAL A 26 -17.61 -0.81 7.06
N ALA A 27 -17.18 -2.08 7.10
CA ALA A 27 -16.63 -2.77 5.93
C ALA A 27 -17.70 -2.97 4.84
N SER A 28 -18.91 -3.37 5.21
CA SER A 28 -20.02 -3.58 4.28
C SER A 28 -20.52 -2.28 3.64
N ASP A 29 -20.66 -1.22 4.43
CA ASP A 29 -21.07 0.10 3.93
C ASP A 29 -20.05 0.65 2.93
N PHE A 30 -18.74 0.47 3.22
CA PHE A 30 -17.69 0.80 2.27
C PHE A 30 -17.86 0.04 0.94
N LEU A 31 -18.04 -1.29 0.99
CA LEU A 31 -18.19 -2.10 -0.24
C LEU A 31 -19.45 -1.76 -1.02
N ASN A 32 -20.57 -1.59 -0.36
CA ASN A 32 -21.83 -1.21 -0.98
C ASN A 32 -21.70 0.10 -1.74
N PHE A 33 -21.03 1.07 -1.10
CA PHE A 33 -20.76 2.33 -1.75
C PHE A 33 -19.74 2.18 -2.88
N GLN A 34 -18.60 1.53 -2.63
CA GLN A 34 -17.53 1.38 -3.62
C GLN A 34 -17.96 0.55 -4.83
N GLY A 35 -18.91 -0.36 -4.69
CA GLY A 35 -19.52 -1.08 -5.80
C GLY A 35 -20.19 -0.16 -6.85
N THR A 36 -20.54 1.07 -6.49
CA THR A 36 -21.04 2.08 -7.44
C THR A 36 -19.91 2.79 -8.21
N VAL A 37 -18.71 2.81 -7.67
CA VAL A 37 -17.51 3.52 -8.19
C VAL A 37 -16.56 2.55 -8.88
N LEU A 38 -16.38 1.38 -8.30
CA LEU A 38 -15.52 0.29 -8.76
C LEU A 38 -16.39 -0.92 -9.11
N PRO A 39 -16.77 -1.12 -10.38
CA PRO A 39 -17.70 -2.17 -10.79
C PRO A 39 -17.28 -3.59 -10.39
N GLN A 40 -15.96 -3.83 -10.25
CA GLN A 40 -15.44 -5.11 -9.78
C GLN A 40 -15.85 -5.43 -8.33
N LEU A 41 -16.19 -4.43 -7.51
CA LEU A 41 -16.67 -4.61 -6.13
C LEU A 41 -18.20 -4.75 -6.02
N GLN A 42 -18.95 -4.58 -7.09
CA GLN A 42 -20.39 -4.71 -7.07
C GLN A 42 -20.79 -6.13 -6.60
N ASN A 43 -21.69 -6.21 -5.63
CA ASN A 43 -22.15 -7.45 -4.98
C ASN A 43 -21.05 -8.23 -4.23
N SER A 44 -19.95 -7.58 -3.87
CA SER A 44 -18.99 -8.16 -2.93
C SER A 44 -19.39 -7.91 -1.48
N HIS A 45 -18.89 -8.72 -0.57
CA HIS A 45 -19.16 -8.61 0.87
C HIS A 45 -17.93 -8.96 1.70
N PRO A 46 -17.82 -8.45 2.95
CA PRO A 46 -16.72 -8.78 3.82
C PRO A 46 -16.90 -10.17 4.43
N VAL A 47 -15.82 -10.95 4.49
CA VAL A 47 -15.82 -12.32 5.04
C VAL A 47 -14.57 -12.57 5.89
N SER A 48 -14.66 -13.62 6.71
CA SER A 48 -13.52 -14.22 7.44
C SER A 48 -12.63 -13.19 8.14
N PRO A 49 -13.17 -12.39 9.07
CA PRO A 49 -12.39 -11.38 9.77
C PRO A 49 -11.31 -11.99 10.67
N LEU A 50 -10.15 -11.30 10.73
CA LEU A 50 -9.09 -11.62 11.67
C LEU A 50 -8.54 -10.34 12.31
N VAL A 51 -8.34 -10.39 13.64
CA VAL A 51 -7.66 -9.29 14.34
C VAL A 51 -6.17 -9.36 14.07
N TYR A 52 -5.61 -8.22 13.65
CA TYR A 52 -4.19 -8.03 13.52
C TYR A 52 -3.72 -7.14 14.66
N ASN A 53 -2.66 -7.57 15.29
CA ASN A 53 -2.07 -6.89 16.43
C ASN A 53 -1.05 -5.84 15.99
N ASP A 54 -0.64 -5.00 16.90
CA ASP A 54 0.61 -4.28 16.74
C ASP A 54 1.81 -5.18 17.11
N LYS A 55 3.02 -4.65 17.00
CA LYS A 55 4.23 -5.42 17.32
C LYS A 55 4.38 -5.76 18.81
N ASP A 56 3.62 -5.09 19.67
CA ASP A 56 3.64 -5.27 21.12
C ASP A 56 2.52 -6.24 21.57
N GLY A 57 1.72 -6.75 20.59
CA GLY A 57 0.68 -7.75 20.80
C GLY A 57 -0.70 -7.19 21.13
N GLU A 58 -0.89 -5.87 21.05
CA GLU A 58 -2.19 -5.25 21.29
C GLU A 58 -3.07 -5.32 20.02
N ASP A 59 -4.37 -5.64 20.21
CA ASP A 59 -5.37 -5.68 19.15
C ASP A 59 -5.47 -4.31 18.45
N ARG A 60 -5.28 -4.27 17.11
CA ARG A 60 -5.13 -3.01 16.41
C ARG A 60 -6.15 -2.79 15.32
N VAL A 61 -6.31 -3.74 14.44
CA VAL A 61 -7.25 -3.65 13.32
C VAL A 61 -7.94 -4.98 13.07
N LEU A 62 -9.16 -4.91 12.55
CA LEU A 62 -9.89 -6.05 12.04
C LEU A 62 -9.78 -6.07 10.51
N VAL A 63 -9.20 -7.15 9.97
CA VAL A 63 -8.99 -7.31 8.53
C VAL A 63 -9.96 -8.35 8.00
N TYR A 64 -10.82 -7.95 7.09
CA TYR A 64 -11.74 -8.81 6.36
C TYR A 64 -11.17 -9.19 4.99
N GLY A 65 -11.46 -10.39 4.53
CA GLY A 65 -11.46 -10.72 3.12
C GLY A 65 -12.65 -10.04 2.43
N VAL A 66 -12.48 -9.69 1.16
CA VAL A 66 -13.58 -9.24 0.30
C VAL A 66 -13.91 -10.37 -0.65
N GLU A 67 -15.11 -10.94 -0.50
CA GLU A 67 -15.56 -12.04 -1.34
C GLU A 67 -16.54 -11.57 -2.40
N LYS A 68 -16.38 -12.10 -3.60
CA LYS A 68 -17.33 -11.98 -4.71
C LYS A 68 -17.40 -13.33 -5.43
N GLU A 69 -18.61 -13.87 -5.58
CA GLU A 69 -18.86 -15.12 -6.31
C GLU A 69 -17.99 -16.30 -5.82
N GLY A 70 -17.81 -16.42 -4.50
CA GLY A 70 -17.01 -17.47 -3.87
C GLY A 70 -15.47 -17.27 -3.98
N LYS A 71 -15.00 -16.11 -4.43
CA LYS A 71 -13.57 -15.81 -4.55
C LYS A 71 -13.20 -14.61 -3.71
N ILE A 72 -12.08 -14.70 -3.04
CA ILE A 72 -11.48 -13.54 -2.34
C ILE A 72 -10.82 -12.64 -3.39
N ILE A 73 -11.35 -11.44 -3.53
CA ILE A 73 -10.90 -10.45 -4.52
C ILE A 73 -10.17 -9.27 -3.88
N GLY A 74 -10.14 -9.17 -2.55
CA GLY A 74 -9.52 -8.06 -1.85
C GLY A 74 -9.52 -8.22 -0.34
N ARG A 75 -9.09 -7.16 0.34
CA ARG A 75 -9.16 -7.01 1.79
C ARG A 75 -9.64 -5.62 2.20
N ILE A 76 -10.26 -5.55 3.37
CA ILE A 76 -10.61 -4.30 4.05
C ILE A 76 -10.03 -4.34 5.47
N ALA A 77 -9.40 -3.24 5.89
CA ALA A 77 -9.00 -3.03 7.27
C ALA A 77 -9.89 -1.95 7.93
N VAL A 78 -10.34 -2.26 9.14
CA VAL A 78 -11.13 -1.38 10.01
C VAL A 78 -10.39 -1.25 11.33
N ASN A 79 -10.26 -0.04 11.89
CA ASN A 79 -9.61 0.13 13.19
C ASN A 79 -10.35 -0.64 14.29
N PHE A 80 -9.61 -1.17 15.27
CA PHE A 80 -10.17 -1.93 16.38
C PHE A 80 -10.54 -0.98 17.54
N ASP A 81 -11.48 -0.06 17.27
CA ASP A 81 -12.05 0.88 18.24
C ASP A 81 -13.57 0.64 18.32
N LEU A 82 -14.04 0.07 19.42
CA LEU A 82 -15.46 -0.28 19.60
C LEU A 82 -16.37 0.94 19.64
N ASP A 83 -15.86 2.07 20.12
CA ASP A 83 -16.65 3.30 20.27
C ASP A 83 -16.72 4.07 18.96
N ASN A 84 -15.69 3.92 18.10
CA ASN A 84 -15.60 4.65 16.86
C ASN A 84 -14.88 3.83 15.77
N PRO A 85 -15.47 2.71 15.29
CA PRO A 85 -14.91 1.95 14.21
C PRO A 85 -14.88 2.76 12.93
N CYS A 86 -13.75 2.82 12.24
CA CYS A 86 -13.63 3.53 10.98
C CYS A 86 -12.87 2.72 9.93
N PHE A 87 -13.21 2.93 8.66
CA PHE A 87 -12.49 2.41 7.52
C PHE A 87 -11.07 2.98 7.47
N LEU A 88 -10.08 2.12 7.28
CA LEU A 88 -8.68 2.49 7.13
C LEU A 88 -8.19 2.34 5.70
N GLU A 89 -8.33 1.13 5.16
CA GLU A 89 -7.88 0.83 3.80
C GLU A 89 -8.70 -0.29 3.15
N PHE A 90 -8.70 -0.28 1.82
CA PHE A 90 -9.08 -1.39 0.96
C PHE A 90 -7.96 -1.65 -0.05
N ALA A 91 -7.72 -2.90 -0.40
CA ALA A 91 -6.82 -3.29 -1.48
C ALA A 91 -7.37 -4.50 -2.24
N GLU A 92 -7.21 -4.49 -3.57
CA GLU A 92 -7.59 -5.60 -4.45
C GLU A 92 -6.57 -6.75 -4.38
N VAL A 93 -6.22 -7.14 -3.16
CA VAL A 93 -5.29 -8.25 -2.86
C VAL A 93 -5.83 -8.98 -1.64
N ALA A 94 -5.87 -10.30 -1.68
CA ALA A 94 -6.30 -11.10 -0.55
C ALA A 94 -5.51 -10.77 0.73
N PRO A 95 -6.18 -10.78 1.91
CA PRO A 95 -5.46 -10.58 3.16
C PRO A 95 -4.48 -11.74 3.42
N PRO A 96 -3.37 -11.47 4.12
CA PRO A 96 -2.38 -12.50 4.43
C PRO A 96 -2.96 -13.78 5.02
N HIS A 97 -3.89 -13.69 5.96
CA HIS A 97 -4.48 -14.83 6.67
C HIS A 97 -5.37 -15.74 5.78
N LEU A 98 -5.81 -15.27 4.61
CA LEU A 98 -6.58 -16.04 3.62
C LEU A 98 -5.73 -16.49 2.42
N SER A 99 -4.42 -16.28 2.44
CA SER A 99 -3.49 -16.68 1.40
C SER A 99 -2.58 -17.83 1.86
N GLU A 100 -1.81 -18.42 0.94
CA GLU A 100 -0.88 -19.53 1.24
C GLU A 100 0.39 -19.05 1.98
N VAL A 101 0.23 -18.14 2.96
CA VAL A 101 1.33 -17.48 3.68
C VAL A 101 2.32 -18.47 4.27
N LYS A 102 1.83 -19.53 4.91
CA LYS A 102 2.72 -20.49 5.58
C LYS A 102 3.62 -21.21 4.57
N LYS A 103 3.09 -21.55 3.40
CA LYS A 103 3.85 -22.16 2.31
C LYS A 103 4.87 -21.17 1.77
N GLU A 104 4.45 -19.96 1.43
CA GLU A 104 5.35 -18.91 0.93
C GLU A 104 6.47 -18.57 1.92
N ALA A 105 6.16 -18.50 3.21
CA ALA A 105 7.15 -18.28 4.25
C ALA A 105 8.15 -19.45 4.35
N THR A 106 7.66 -20.68 4.34
CA THR A 106 8.52 -21.88 4.43
C THR A 106 9.49 -21.98 3.25
N GLU A 107 9.07 -21.58 2.05
CA GLU A 107 9.92 -21.56 0.86
C GLU A 107 11.05 -20.51 0.94
N ARG A 108 10.88 -19.46 1.74
CA ARG A 108 11.84 -18.36 1.89
C ARG A 108 12.69 -18.41 3.14
N ILE A 109 12.23 -19.15 4.16
CA ILE A 109 12.90 -19.28 5.45
C ILE A 109 13.83 -20.49 5.42
N SER A 110 15.12 -20.23 5.62
CA SER A 110 16.12 -21.30 5.83
C SER A 110 16.16 -21.65 7.32
N LEU A 111 15.40 -22.66 7.73
CA LEU A 111 15.46 -23.19 9.09
C LEU A 111 16.73 -24.05 9.27
N LYS A 112 17.34 -23.96 10.47
CA LYS A 112 18.43 -24.84 10.87
C LYS A 112 17.88 -26.22 11.25
N GLU A 113 18.76 -27.21 11.27
CA GLU A 113 18.38 -28.56 11.67
C GLU A 113 17.71 -28.61 13.06
N GLY A 114 16.53 -29.23 13.09
CA GLY A 114 15.71 -29.36 14.29
C GLY A 114 14.89 -28.10 14.66
N GLU A 115 14.92 -27.06 13.86
CA GLU A 115 14.03 -25.91 14.01
C GLU A 115 12.69 -26.11 13.29
N VAL A 116 11.60 -25.59 13.90
CA VAL A 116 10.24 -25.60 13.33
C VAL A 116 9.58 -24.25 13.55
N LEU A 117 8.73 -23.84 12.60
CA LEU A 117 7.91 -22.62 12.75
C LEU A 117 6.75 -22.90 13.69
N GLY A 118 6.49 -21.97 14.62
CA GLY A 118 5.32 -21.95 15.46
C GLY A 118 4.07 -21.41 14.78
N GLU A 119 3.10 -21.00 15.60
CA GLU A 119 1.89 -20.35 15.11
C GLU A 119 2.20 -18.96 14.56
N MET A 120 1.52 -18.60 13.48
CA MET A 120 1.66 -17.29 12.86
C MET A 120 0.88 -16.24 13.64
N GLU A 121 1.49 -15.08 13.80
CA GLU A 121 0.83 -13.88 14.29
C GLU A 121 0.85 -12.81 13.18
N PHE A 122 -0.28 -12.13 13.00
CA PHE A 122 -0.42 -11.11 11.97
C PHE A 122 -0.30 -9.74 12.59
N ILE A 123 0.61 -8.92 12.06
CA ILE A 123 0.94 -7.61 12.58
C ILE A 123 0.57 -6.54 11.55
N TYR A 124 -0.18 -5.55 12.00
CA TYR A 124 -0.53 -4.38 11.25
C TYR A 124 0.14 -3.15 11.87
N VAL A 125 1.05 -2.54 11.15
CA VAL A 125 1.76 -1.36 11.63
C VAL A 125 1.05 -0.09 11.18
N PHE A 126 0.70 -0.05 9.88
CA PHE A 126 0.12 1.11 9.21
C PHE A 126 -0.55 0.65 7.90
N PRO A 127 -1.43 1.43 7.26
CA PRO A 127 -1.97 1.09 5.96
C PRO A 127 -0.90 0.59 4.99
N LEU A 128 -1.14 -0.58 4.40
CA LEU A 128 -0.25 -1.37 3.54
C LEU A 128 0.97 -2.00 4.24
N LEU A 129 1.23 -1.78 5.52
CA LEU A 129 2.38 -2.38 6.21
C LEU A 129 1.95 -3.60 7.04
N TYR A 130 1.93 -4.74 6.38
CA TYR A 130 1.58 -6.03 6.97
C TYR A 130 2.84 -6.87 7.20
N TYR A 131 2.96 -7.37 8.41
CA TYR A 131 4.04 -8.30 8.77
C TYR A 131 3.43 -9.58 9.33
N ILE A 132 4.15 -10.66 9.17
CA ILE A 132 3.77 -11.96 9.74
C ILE A 132 4.94 -12.42 10.60
N HIS A 133 4.64 -12.63 11.86
CA HIS A 133 5.57 -13.13 12.85
C HIS A 133 5.49 -14.64 12.94
N PHE A 134 6.63 -15.29 12.93
CA PHE A 134 6.80 -16.73 13.11
C PHE A 134 7.76 -16.96 14.27
N PRO A 135 7.31 -17.42 15.44
CA PRO A 135 8.22 -17.91 16.46
C PRO A 135 8.89 -19.19 15.95
N VAL A 136 10.21 -19.29 16.10
CA VAL A 136 10.99 -20.47 15.73
C VAL A 136 11.29 -21.29 16.98
N TRP A 137 11.02 -22.57 16.93
CA TRP A 137 11.19 -23.49 18.05
C TRP A 137 12.25 -24.55 17.74
N LYS A 138 13.06 -24.90 18.75
CA LYS A 138 14.03 -25.99 18.68
C LYS A 138 13.95 -26.81 19.98
N GLY A 139 13.68 -28.10 19.85
CA GLY A 139 13.61 -29.00 21.02
C GLY A 139 12.56 -28.57 22.07
N GLY A 140 11.48 -27.94 21.64
CA GLY A 140 10.40 -27.45 22.52
C GLY A 140 10.67 -26.08 23.18
N THR A 141 11.80 -25.43 22.85
CA THR A 141 12.14 -24.11 23.36
C THR A 141 12.14 -23.10 22.20
N LYS A 142 11.64 -21.89 22.43
CA LYS A 142 11.69 -20.80 21.45
C LYS A 142 13.16 -20.39 21.24
N SER A 143 13.64 -20.49 19.99
CA SER A 143 15.03 -20.21 19.62
C SER A 143 15.23 -18.82 19.04
N SER A 144 14.25 -18.35 18.26
CA SER A 144 14.27 -17.01 17.62
C SER A 144 12.89 -16.60 17.14
N ASP A 145 12.83 -15.40 16.60
CA ASP A 145 11.67 -14.83 15.92
C ASP A 145 12.02 -14.47 14.50
N LEU A 146 11.13 -14.77 13.55
CA LEU A 146 11.24 -14.38 12.15
C LEU A 146 10.04 -13.55 11.78
N TYR A 147 10.27 -12.53 10.96
CA TYR A 147 9.23 -11.64 10.48
C TYR A 147 9.28 -11.58 8.95
N LEU A 148 8.13 -11.78 8.32
CA LEU A 148 7.94 -11.64 6.88
C LEU A 148 7.20 -10.33 6.61
N PHE A 149 7.82 -9.41 5.90
CA PHE A 149 7.13 -8.25 5.34
C PHE A 149 6.29 -8.74 4.15
N TRP A 150 4.96 -8.77 4.36
CA TRP A 150 4.04 -9.45 3.44
C TRP A 150 4.05 -8.86 2.04
N ASN A 151 4.05 -7.54 1.91
CA ASN A 151 3.92 -6.87 0.63
C ASN A 151 5.11 -7.12 -0.31
N GLU A 152 6.30 -7.25 0.24
CA GLU A 152 7.54 -7.53 -0.51
C GLU A 152 7.96 -9.00 -0.46
N LYS A 153 7.25 -9.82 0.32
CA LYS A 153 7.62 -11.23 0.55
C LYS A 153 9.07 -11.37 1.03
N ARG A 154 9.53 -10.46 1.88
CA ARG A 154 10.91 -10.35 2.36
C ARG A 154 10.99 -10.63 3.86
N ILE A 155 11.96 -11.46 4.26
CA ILE A 155 12.29 -11.64 5.67
C ILE A 155 12.99 -10.38 6.17
N VAL A 156 12.54 -9.87 7.31
CA VAL A 156 13.06 -8.66 7.95
C VAL A 156 13.49 -8.93 9.38
N ASN A 157 14.42 -8.11 9.87
CA ASN A 157 14.78 -8.14 11.29
C ASN A 157 13.69 -7.48 12.14
N PRO A 158 13.50 -7.89 13.42
CA PRO A 158 12.55 -7.25 14.32
C PRO A 158 12.74 -5.73 14.44
N ASN A 159 14.00 -5.27 14.38
CA ASN A 159 14.34 -3.84 14.47
C ASN A 159 13.95 -3.04 13.21
N GLU A 160 13.66 -3.72 12.11
CA GLU A 160 13.18 -3.07 10.87
C GLU A 160 11.67 -2.84 10.92
N ILE A 161 10.94 -3.47 11.85
CA ILE A 161 9.50 -3.29 12.01
C ILE A 161 9.28 -1.99 12.77
N PRO A 162 8.61 -1.01 12.15
CA PRO A 162 8.32 0.24 12.84
C PRO A 162 7.43 0.02 14.05
N SER A 163 7.54 0.89 15.04
CA SER A 163 6.55 0.97 16.12
C SER A 163 5.21 1.35 15.51
N SER A 164 4.13 0.73 16.00
CA SER A 164 2.78 1.05 15.55
C SER A 164 2.46 2.52 15.83
N LEU A 165 1.96 3.20 14.81
CA LEU A 165 1.55 4.59 14.94
C LEU A 165 0.15 4.65 15.55
N PRO A 166 -0.16 5.65 16.41
CA PRO A 166 -1.51 5.85 16.86
C PRO A 166 -2.45 6.03 15.65
N LEU A 167 -3.50 5.24 15.57
CA LEU A 167 -4.55 5.48 14.57
C LEU A 167 -5.34 6.72 15.02
N PRO A 168 -5.47 7.75 14.17
CA PRO A 168 -6.23 8.93 14.53
C PRO A 168 -7.70 8.59 14.71
N LYS A 169 -8.35 9.28 15.66
CA LYS A 169 -9.81 9.22 15.80
C LYS A 169 -10.42 10.04 14.66
N VAL A 170 -11.11 9.37 13.76
CA VAL A 170 -11.79 10.00 12.64
C VAL A 170 -13.24 10.22 13.02
N ASN A 171 -13.67 11.47 13.09
CA ASN A 171 -15.08 11.79 13.20
C ASN A 171 -15.75 11.54 11.85
N GLN A 172 -16.33 10.39 11.67
CA GLN A 172 -17.17 10.11 10.50
C GLN A 172 -18.46 10.94 10.64
N GLY A 173 -18.43 12.16 10.10
CA GLY A 173 -19.66 12.93 9.92
C GLY A 173 -20.55 12.16 8.92
N GLN A 174 -21.68 11.64 9.39
CA GLN A 174 -22.73 11.12 8.53
C GLN A 174 -23.30 12.29 7.72
N SER A 175 -22.81 12.53 6.52
CA SER A 175 -23.44 13.43 5.59
C SER A 175 -24.02 12.64 4.42
N GLU A 176 -25.32 12.69 4.23
CA GLU A 176 -26.02 12.25 3.00
C GLU A 176 -25.67 13.18 1.82
N ILE A 177 -24.40 13.35 1.51
CA ILE A 177 -23.99 14.16 0.38
C ILE A 177 -23.80 13.22 -0.80
N LYS A 178 -24.45 13.52 -1.93
CA LYS A 178 -24.15 12.89 -3.22
C LYS A 178 -22.64 13.02 -3.46
N GLY A 179 -21.93 11.89 -3.35
CA GLY A 179 -20.48 11.89 -3.41
C GLY A 179 -19.97 12.23 -4.80
N TYR A 180 -19.03 13.15 -4.87
CA TYR A 180 -18.24 13.36 -6.07
C TYR A 180 -17.02 12.44 -6.01
N TYR A 181 -16.73 11.76 -7.11
CA TYR A 181 -15.53 10.94 -7.23
C TYR A 181 -14.92 11.07 -8.62
N LYS A 182 -13.64 10.82 -8.71
CA LYS A 182 -12.94 10.68 -9.98
C LYS A 182 -11.77 9.73 -9.81
N ILE A 183 -11.57 8.86 -10.80
CA ILE A 183 -10.42 7.93 -10.87
C ILE A 183 -9.82 8.03 -12.26
N LEU A 184 -8.50 8.19 -12.32
CA LEU A 184 -7.71 8.19 -13.55
C LEU A 184 -7.35 6.75 -13.92
N ILE A 185 -8.17 6.11 -14.73
CA ILE A 185 -8.04 4.68 -15.09
C ILE A 185 -6.82 4.37 -15.97
N ASP A 186 -6.28 5.39 -16.68
CA ASP A 186 -5.15 5.22 -17.60
C ASP A 186 -3.79 5.18 -16.89
N VAL A 187 -3.74 5.43 -15.58
CA VAL A 187 -2.49 5.32 -14.82
C VAL A 187 -2.10 3.86 -14.71
N PRO A 188 -0.92 3.46 -15.21
CA PRO A 188 -0.45 2.09 -15.12
C PRO A 188 -0.36 1.60 -13.67
N ALA A 189 -0.26 0.28 -13.50
CA ALA A 189 -0.03 -0.36 -12.21
C ALA A 189 1.26 -1.20 -12.26
N TYR A 190 2.39 -0.52 -12.49
CA TYR A 190 3.69 -1.17 -12.48
C TYR A 190 4.11 -1.54 -11.07
N LEU A 191 4.79 -2.68 -10.93
CA LEU A 191 5.10 -3.29 -9.65
C LEU A 191 6.60 -3.21 -9.33
N THR A 192 6.90 -3.12 -8.05
CA THR A 192 8.29 -3.25 -7.54
C THR A 192 8.91 -4.60 -7.90
N THR A 193 8.08 -5.65 -7.98
CA THR A 193 8.50 -6.99 -8.36
C THR A 193 8.80 -7.19 -9.85
N ASN A 194 8.46 -6.22 -10.70
CA ASN A 194 8.81 -6.27 -12.13
C ASN A 194 10.31 -6.04 -12.38
N THR A 195 11.03 -5.63 -11.35
CA THR A 195 12.49 -5.45 -11.38
C THR A 195 13.13 -6.18 -10.21
N ASN A 196 14.42 -6.50 -10.33
CA ASN A 196 15.21 -7.08 -9.23
C ASN A 196 16.00 -5.99 -8.48
N LEU A 197 15.56 -4.74 -8.55
CA LEU A 197 16.23 -3.60 -7.94
C LEU A 197 15.83 -3.46 -6.46
N PRO A 198 16.76 -3.13 -5.58
CA PRO A 198 16.44 -2.90 -4.17
C PRO A 198 15.75 -1.53 -3.99
N ASN A 199 14.71 -1.47 -3.16
CA ASN A 199 13.96 -0.26 -2.83
C ASN A 199 13.48 0.57 -4.05
N PRO A 200 12.84 -0.04 -5.07
CA PRO A 200 12.49 0.65 -6.31
C PRO A 200 11.18 1.45 -6.24
N CYS A 201 10.58 1.67 -5.07
CA CYS A 201 9.25 2.29 -4.94
C CYS A 201 9.18 3.69 -5.59
N GLY A 202 10.22 4.52 -5.43
CA GLY A 202 10.30 5.81 -6.12
C GLY A 202 10.34 5.67 -7.64
N PRO A 203 11.29 4.92 -8.21
CA PRO A 203 11.33 4.61 -9.63
C PRO A 203 10.02 4.03 -10.19
N VAL A 204 9.36 3.12 -9.47
CA VAL A 204 8.06 2.55 -9.87
C VAL A 204 6.97 3.62 -9.88
N ALA A 205 6.90 4.47 -8.86
CA ALA A 205 5.94 5.57 -8.83
C ALA A 205 6.19 6.55 -9.97
N GLY A 206 7.46 6.89 -10.24
CA GLY A 206 7.86 7.70 -11.39
C GLY A 206 7.46 7.06 -12.73
N ALA A 207 7.67 5.74 -12.88
CA ALA A 207 7.30 5.01 -14.08
C ALA A 207 5.77 4.99 -14.29
N ASN A 208 4.98 4.84 -13.24
CA ASN A 208 3.51 4.91 -13.32
C ASN A 208 3.05 6.31 -13.80
N ILE A 209 3.67 7.40 -13.31
CA ILE A 209 3.35 8.76 -13.77
C ILE A 209 3.78 8.98 -15.22
N LEU A 210 5.01 8.63 -15.59
CA LEU A 210 5.49 8.81 -16.96
C LEU A 210 4.77 7.91 -17.95
N GLY A 211 4.40 6.68 -17.55
CA GLY A 211 3.55 5.79 -18.34
C GLY A 211 2.14 6.35 -18.58
N TYR A 212 1.58 7.09 -17.62
CA TYR A 212 0.35 7.83 -17.83
C TYR A 212 0.54 8.93 -18.90
N TRP A 213 1.57 9.76 -18.77
CA TRP A 213 1.86 10.84 -19.75
C TRP A 213 2.22 10.28 -21.11
N HIS A 214 2.89 9.11 -21.17
CA HIS A 214 3.10 8.40 -22.43
C HIS A 214 1.79 8.19 -23.19
N LYS A 215 0.76 7.68 -22.50
CA LYS A 215 -0.58 7.49 -23.08
C LYS A 215 -1.32 8.81 -23.39
N LYS A 216 -0.91 9.91 -22.78
CA LYS A 216 -1.50 11.25 -22.99
C LYS A 216 -0.79 12.11 -24.03
N GLY A 217 0.01 11.50 -24.89
CA GLY A 217 0.59 12.18 -26.06
C GLY A 217 2.10 12.43 -25.99
N TYR A 218 2.79 11.80 -25.03
CA TYR A 218 4.25 11.87 -24.90
C TYR A 218 4.92 10.50 -25.14
N PRO A 219 4.78 9.93 -26.37
CA PRO A 219 5.10 8.53 -26.64
C PRO A 219 6.57 8.14 -26.45
N LYS A 220 7.50 9.08 -26.36
CA LYS A 220 8.91 8.78 -26.13
C LYS A 220 9.25 8.55 -24.65
N LEU A 221 8.33 8.84 -23.72
CA LEU A 221 8.56 8.64 -22.28
C LEU A 221 8.70 7.16 -21.91
N GLN A 222 8.15 6.28 -22.74
CA GLN A 222 8.19 4.84 -22.50
C GLN A 222 8.28 4.09 -23.83
N LEU A 223 8.98 2.95 -23.86
CA LEU A 223 9.02 2.08 -25.02
C LEU A 223 7.73 1.27 -25.10
N SER A 224 7.19 1.08 -26.31
CA SER A 224 5.97 0.28 -26.51
C SER A 224 6.14 -1.18 -26.05
N SER A 225 7.35 -1.73 -26.12
CA SER A 225 7.67 -3.07 -25.60
C SER A 225 7.63 -3.17 -24.07
N ASP A 226 7.62 -2.05 -23.36
CA ASP A 226 7.66 -1.97 -21.89
C ASP A 226 6.32 -1.51 -21.27
N GLU A 227 5.32 -1.19 -22.09
CA GLU A 227 4.03 -0.64 -21.61
C GLU A 227 3.30 -1.58 -20.63
N GLN A 228 3.56 -2.88 -20.73
CA GLN A 228 2.87 -3.87 -19.91
C GLN A 228 3.45 -3.98 -18.50
N THR A 229 4.76 -3.84 -18.34
CA THR A 229 5.46 -4.06 -17.07
C THR A 229 6.12 -2.82 -16.49
N GLY A 230 6.49 -1.85 -17.32
CA GLY A 230 7.28 -0.68 -16.94
C GLY A 230 8.67 -1.00 -16.40
N ALA A 231 9.17 -2.22 -16.60
CA ALA A 231 10.40 -2.69 -16.00
C ALA A 231 11.64 -1.92 -16.50
N GLN A 232 11.69 -1.63 -17.81
CA GLN A 232 12.81 -0.88 -18.39
C GLN A 232 12.77 0.58 -17.97
N LEU A 233 11.59 1.20 -18.00
CA LEU A 233 11.39 2.58 -17.55
C LEU A 233 11.73 2.71 -16.06
N THR A 234 11.26 1.80 -15.22
CA THR A 234 11.62 1.75 -13.80
C THR A 234 13.12 1.63 -13.60
N THR A 235 13.78 0.78 -14.39
CA THR A 235 15.24 0.59 -14.31
C THR A 235 15.98 1.86 -14.70
N CYS A 236 15.59 2.56 -15.77
CA CYS A 236 16.17 3.84 -16.14
C CYS A 236 16.00 4.86 -15.02
N LEU A 237 14.78 5.03 -14.53
CA LEU A 237 14.48 5.97 -13.45
C LEU A 237 15.25 5.65 -12.17
N TYR A 238 15.52 4.38 -11.89
CA TYR A 238 16.32 3.97 -10.73
C TYR A 238 17.73 4.58 -10.77
N TYR A 239 18.36 4.55 -11.92
CA TYR A 239 19.67 5.15 -12.12
C TYR A 239 19.61 6.66 -12.24
N ASP A 240 18.62 7.21 -12.95
CA ASP A 240 18.43 8.66 -13.11
C ASP A 240 18.18 9.37 -11.76
N MET A 241 17.44 8.72 -10.86
CA MET A 241 17.21 9.21 -9.50
C MET A 241 18.40 8.96 -8.57
N GLY A 242 19.41 8.18 -8.97
CA GLY A 242 20.46 7.73 -8.07
C GLY A 242 19.86 7.03 -6.85
N THR A 243 18.87 6.14 -7.06
CA THR A 243 18.15 5.45 -5.99
C THR A 243 19.09 4.62 -5.15
N SER A 244 19.07 4.83 -3.84
CA SER A 244 19.88 4.07 -2.90
C SER A 244 19.24 2.72 -2.57
N SER A 245 20.05 1.67 -2.55
CA SER A 245 19.61 0.36 -2.07
C SER A 245 19.22 0.33 -0.58
N ILE A 246 19.59 1.36 0.18
CA ILE A 246 19.32 1.48 1.61
C ILE A 246 18.22 2.52 1.86
N TRP A 247 18.30 3.69 1.23
CA TRP A 247 17.47 4.85 1.54
C TRP A 247 16.35 5.11 0.53
N GLY A 248 16.29 4.34 -0.58
CA GLY A 248 15.37 4.60 -1.68
C GLY A 248 15.67 5.90 -2.41
N SER A 249 14.64 6.60 -2.86
CA SER A 249 14.73 7.85 -3.63
C SER A 249 14.27 9.05 -2.78
N PRO A 250 15.17 9.91 -2.29
CA PRO A 250 14.79 11.18 -1.67
C PRO A 250 14.01 12.08 -2.64
N VAL A 251 13.19 13.00 -2.13
CA VAL A 251 12.33 13.89 -2.95
C VAL A 251 13.10 14.63 -4.02
N GLY A 252 14.27 15.20 -3.68
CA GLY A 252 15.11 15.91 -4.64
C GLY A 252 15.59 15.01 -5.79
N ASN A 253 16.03 13.81 -5.47
CA ASN A 253 16.50 12.83 -6.42
C ASN A 253 15.35 12.30 -7.31
N PHE A 254 14.18 12.04 -6.71
CA PHE A 254 12.99 11.66 -7.45
C PHE A 254 12.63 12.71 -8.50
N ARG A 255 12.53 13.97 -8.09
CA ARG A 255 12.22 15.10 -8.99
C ARG A 255 13.23 15.22 -10.12
N TYR A 256 14.51 15.26 -9.75
CA TYR A 256 15.60 15.33 -10.73
C TYR A 256 15.55 14.19 -11.74
N GLY A 257 15.40 12.94 -11.29
CA GLY A 257 15.39 11.78 -12.17
C GLY A 257 14.21 11.76 -13.14
N VAL A 258 13.01 12.14 -12.67
CA VAL A 258 11.82 12.25 -13.53
C VAL A 258 12.01 13.35 -14.59
N GLU A 259 12.48 14.54 -14.19
CA GLU A 259 12.77 15.65 -15.13
C GLU A 259 13.87 15.28 -16.11
N TYR A 260 14.96 14.69 -15.64
CA TYR A 260 16.08 14.27 -16.47
C TYR A 260 15.65 13.26 -17.54
N HIS A 261 14.93 12.20 -17.13
CA HIS A 261 14.40 11.20 -18.04
C HIS A 261 13.53 11.82 -19.14
N ALA A 262 12.59 12.68 -18.76
CA ALA A 262 11.62 13.25 -19.69
C ALA A 262 12.23 14.32 -20.61
N ASN A 263 13.25 15.08 -20.15
CA ASN A 263 13.77 16.25 -20.84
C ASN A 263 15.03 15.95 -21.65
N ALA A 264 15.77 14.89 -21.34
CA ALA A 264 17.00 14.58 -22.03
C ALA A 264 16.77 14.23 -23.51
N SER A 265 17.38 14.99 -24.42
CA SER A 265 17.34 14.69 -25.86
C SER A 265 18.28 13.55 -26.26
N TYR A 266 19.24 13.22 -25.40
CA TYR A 266 20.12 12.07 -25.53
C TYR A 266 20.16 11.27 -24.23
N HIS A 267 19.34 10.23 -24.17
CA HIS A 267 19.22 9.32 -23.03
C HIS A 267 18.77 7.93 -23.54
N PRO A 268 19.66 7.18 -24.21
CA PRO A 268 19.27 5.90 -24.77
C PRO A 268 18.71 4.93 -23.70
N PRO A 269 17.66 4.17 -24.04
CA PRO A 269 17.01 4.07 -25.35
C PRO A 269 15.89 5.11 -25.61
N TYR A 270 15.57 5.98 -24.65
CA TYR A 270 14.35 6.81 -24.68
C TYR A 270 14.50 8.08 -25.53
N ASN A 271 15.55 8.89 -25.30
CA ASN A 271 15.82 10.15 -26.03
C ASN A 271 14.57 11.05 -26.12
N CYS A 272 13.94 11.34 -24.99
CA CYS A 272 12.62 11.96 -24.93
C CYS A 272 12.60 13.38 -25.48
N GLY A 273 13.44 14.27 -24.94
CA GLY A 273 13.57 15.65 -25.39
C GLY A 273 12.30 16.48 -25.23
N TYR A 274 11.47 16.13 -24.25
CA TYR A 274 10.29 16.91 -23.86
C TYR A 274 10.67 18.01 -22.87
N HIS A 275 9.68 18.78 -22.45
CA HIS A 275 9.82 19.75 -21.37
C HIS A 275 8.84 19.36 -20.25
N PHE A 276 9.36 18.71 -19.21
CA PHE A 276 8.65 18.41 -17.99
C PHE A 276 9.26 19.17 -16.83
N TRP A 277 8.44 19.54 -15.88
CA TRP A 277 8.89 20.11 -14.63
C TRP A 277 8.15 19.46 -13.47
N THR A 278 8.76 19.48 -12.29
CA THR A 278 8.19 18.92 -11.08
C THR A 278 8.03 19.99 -10.01
N ALA A 279 6.97 19.89 -9.24
CA ALA A 279 6.80 20.73 -8.06
C ALA A 279 6.61 19.83 -6.83
N TRP A 280 7.03 20.30 -5.67
CA TRP A 280 6.82 19.63 -4.40
C TRP A 280 5.98 20.50 -3.50
N GLN A 281 4.93 19.88 -2.94
CA GLN A 281 4.03 20.52 -1.98
C GLN A 281 4.11 19.81 -0.64
N ARG A 282 4.22 20.59 0.43
CA ARG A 282 4.07 20.16 1.80
C ARG A 282 3.38 21.25 2.61
N PRO A 283 2.42 20.92 3.49
CA PRO A 283 1.84 19.59 3.72
C PRO A 283 1.05 19.07 2.52
N ALA A 284 0.85 17.73 2.47
CA ALA A 284 -0.13 17.11 1.59
C ALA A 284 -1.53 17.46 2.10
N THR A 285 -2.43 17.90 1.22
CA THR A 285 -3.83 18.16 1.57
C THR A 285 -4.77 17.40 0.64
N TYR A 286 -5.95 17.06 1.16
CA TYR A 286 -6.96 16.37 0.36
C TYR A 286 -7.41 17.23 -0.83
N GLU A 287 -7.62 18.52 -0.60
CA GLU A 287 -8.04 19.48 -1.62
C GLU A 287 -7.06 19.60 -2.77
N SER A 288 -5.75 19.61 -2.47
CA SER A 288 -4.71 19.63 -3.51
C SER A 288 -4.74 18.39 -4.38
N LEU A 289 -4.94 17.21 -3.78
CA LEU A 289 -5.12 15.96 -4.53
C LEU A 289 -6.37 16.04 -5.41
N VAL A 290 -7.50 16.44 -4.84
CA VAL A 290 -8.77 16.59 -5.58
C VAL A 290 -8.61 17.53 -6.77
N TRP A 291 -7.91 18.65 -6.58
CA TRP A 291 -7.68 19.63 -7.64
C TRP A 291 -6.84 19.03 -8.78
N GLU A 292 -5.76 18.32 -8.48
CA GLU A 292 -4.92 17.67 -9.50
C GLU A 292 -5.68 16.59 -10.27
N ILE A 293 -6.37 15.72 -9.55
CA ILE A 293 -7.14 14.64 -10.18
C ILE A 293 -8.27 15.22 -11.06
N ASN A 294 -8.91 16.32 -10.65
CA ASN A 294 -9.92 16.98 -11.48
C ASN A 294 -9.33 17.54 -12.77
N ALA A 295 -8.08 17.92 -12.75
CA ALA A 295 -7.33 18.38 -13.92
C ALA A 295 -6.69 17.24 -14.74
N ASP A 296 -7.08 15.98 -14.53
CA ASP A 296 -6.53 14.78 -15.17
C ASP A 296 -5.02 14.60 -14.95
N ARG A 297 -4.54 14.94 -13.77
CA ARG A 297 -3.14 14.86 -13.41
C ARG A 297 -2.93 13.96 -12.18
N PRO A 298 -2.38 12.75 -12.36
CA PRO A 298 -1.95 11.94 -11.24
C PRO A 298 -0.73 12.58 -10.57
N LEU A 299 -0.54 12.27 -9.29
CA LEU A 299 0.55 12.83 -8.48
C LEU A 299 1.26 11.76 -7.69
N CYS A 300 2.55 11.93 -7.44
CA CYS A 300 3.26 11.05 -6.52
C CYS A 300 3.07 11.51 -5.08
N ILE A 301 2.86 10.55 -4.20
CA ILE A 301 2.67 10.74 -2.76
C ILE A 301 3.86 10.10 -2.06
N ILE A 302 4.54 10.86 -1.22
CA ILE A 302 5.55 10.33 -0.33
C ILE A 302 4.95 10.06 1.03
N MET A 303 5.12 8.84 1.53
CA MET A 303 4.69 8.41 2.85
C MET A 303 5.89 8.38 3.80
N GLY A 304 5.62 8.60 5.09
CA GLY A 304 6.62 8.37 6.11
C GLY A 304 7.75 9.40 6.19
N TRP A 305 7.51 10.66 5.79
CA TRP A 305 8.51 11.71 6.01
C TRP A 305 8.77 11.88 7.51
N PRO A 306 10.03 11.82 7.96
CA PRO A 306 10.37 11.92 9.36
C PRO A 306 10.33 13.35 9.87
N PRO A 307 10.03 13.53 11.14
CA PRO A 307 11.06 14.01 12.05
C PRO A 307 12.11 12.91 12.29
N PRO A 308 13.31 13.22 12.77
CA PRO A 308 14.37 12.23 13.08
C PRO A 308 13.94 11.12 14.05
N THR A 309 12.75 11.23 14.61
CA THR A 309 12.07 10.31 15.52
C THR A 309 10.98 9.48 14.84
N SER A 310 10.91 9.50 13.49
CA SER A 310 9.90 8.70 12.77
C SER A 310 10.00 7.23 13.16
N PRO A 311 8.88 6.61 13.53
CA PRO A 311 8.84 5.17 13.80
C PRO A 311 9.15 4.32 12.56
N PHE A 312 9.13 4.92 11.37
CA PHE A 312 9.56 4.27 10.13
C PHE A 312 11.09 4.23 9.98
N GLY A 313 11.84 4.87 10.92
CA GLY A 313 13.30 4.91 10.84
C GLY A 313 13.81 5.44 9.49
N PRO A 314 15.08 5.20 9.18
CA PRO A 314 15.65 5.58 7.90
C PRO A 314 15.08 4.80 6.70
N TYR A 315 14.31 3.74 6.93
CA TYR A 315 13.81 2.81 5.91
C TYR A 315 12.31 2.99 5.58
N GLY A 316 11.64 3.99 6.14
CA GLY A 316 10.18 4.10 6.11
C GLY A 316 9.61 5.04 5.05
N ILE A 317 10.33 5.37 3.99
CA ILE A 317 9.80 6.15 2.88
C ILE A 317 9.22 5.19 1.84
N HIS A 318 7.92 5.30 1.58
CA HIS A 318 7.27 4.62 0.47
C HIS A 318 6.66 5.63 -0.50
N TRP A 319 6.85 5.39 -1.80
CA TRP A 319 6.28 6.20 -2.86
C TRP A 319 5.10 5.50 -3.49
N VAL A 320 3.98 6.21 -3.61
CA VAL A 320 2.78 5.74 -4.28
C VAL A 320 2.25 6.80 -5.24
N VAL A 321 1.31 6.43 -6.11
CA VAL A 321 0.69 7.38 -7.05
C VAL A 321 -0.76 7.57 -6.71
N GLY A 322 -1.16 8.81 -6.39
CA GLY A 322 -2.55 9.21 -6.26
C GLY A 322 -3.22 9.25 -7.63
N ILE A 323 -4.29 8.51 -7.78
CA ILE A 323 -5.03 8.35 -9.05
C ILE A 323 -6.48 8.76 -8.96
N GLY A 324 -6.98 9.04 -7.78
CA GLY A 324 -8.39 9.34 -7.62
C GLY A 324 -8.77 9.74 -6.20
N TYR A 325 -10.02 10.13 -6.06
CA TYR A 325 -10.60 10.50 -4.78
C TYR A 325 -12.08 10.17 -4.72
N TYR A 326 -12.62 10.11 -3.50
CA TYR A 326 -14.03 10.11 -3.20
C TYR A 326 -14.35 11.06 -2.05
N GLN A 327 -15.25 11.99 -2.30
CA GLN A 327 -15.91 12.83 -1.31
C GLN A 327 -17.30 12.24 -1.00
N PRO A 328 -17.83 12.28 0.20
CA PRO A 328 -17.45 13.06 1.37
C PRO A 328 -16.52 12.34 2.37
N SER A 329 -16.16 11.10 2.14
CA SER A 329 -15.43 10.30 3.14
C SER A 329 -13.91 10.48 3.07
N ASN A 330 -13.40 11.49 2.35
CA ASN A 330 -11.98 11.78 2.18
C ASN A 330 -11.15 10.54 1.79
N ILE A 331 -11.72 9.69 0.93
CA ILE A 331 -10.99 8.53 0.43
C ILE A 331 -10.13 8.95 -0.76
N ILE A 332 -8.90 8.46 -0.79
CA ILE A 332 -8.00 8.57 -1.93
C ILE A 332 -7.76 7.21 -2.55
N TYR A 333 -7.67 7.16 -3.87
CA TYR A 333 -7.30 5.97 -4.61
C TYR A 333 -5.87 6.09 -5.10
N ILE A 334 -5.12 4.99 -4.98
CA ILE A 334 -3.70 4.97 -5.30
C ILE A 334 -3.29 3.75 -6.09
N ARG A 335 -2.09 3.85 -6.72
CA ARG A 335 -1.25 2.73 -7.13
C ARG A 335 -0.11 2.60 -6.13
N ASP A 336 -0.07 1.48 -5.44
CA ASP A 336 0.86 1.23 -4.32
C ASP A 336 2.22 0.68 -4.77
N GLY A 337 2.33 0.21 -6.02
CA GLY A 337 3.52 -0.44 -6.56
C GLY A 337 3.74 -1.88 -6.08
N TRP A 338 2.85 -2.42 -5.25
CA TRP A 338 2.89 -3.81 -4.77
C TRP A 338 1.78 -4.68 -5.33
N SER A 339 0.71 -4.06 -5.81
CA SER A 339 -0.42 -4.74 -6.44
C SER A 339 -0.80 -4.08 -7.77
N THR A 340 -1.42 -4.84 -8.67
CA THR A 340 -1.96 -4.31 -9.91
C THR A 340 -3.34 -3.67 -9.71
N GLY A 341 -3.96 -3.92 -8.56
CA GLY A 341 -5.27 -3.40 -8.21
C GLY A 341 -5.26 -1.94 -7.77
N THR A 342 -6.45 -1.43 -7.51
CA THR A 342 -6.63 -0.13 -6.89
C THR A 342 -6.63 -0.29 -5.36
N VAL A 343 -5.92 0.59 -4.69
CA VAL A 343 -5.96 0.69 -3.23
C VAL A 343 -6.71 1.96 -2.85
N ALA A 344 -7.61 1.86 -1.90
CA ALA A 344 -8.34 3.00 -1.35
C ALA A 344 -7.89 3.25 0.10
N TRP A 345 -7.62 4.49 0.44
CA TRP A 345 -7.21 4.91 1.77
C TRP A 345 -8.10 6.01 2.32
N ASN A 346 -8.32 5.95 3.60
CA ASN A 346 -8.88 7.09 4.32
C ASN A 346 -7.79 8.16 4.51
N PHE A 347 -7.94 9.31 3.83
CA PHE A 347 -6.97 10.39 3.85
C PHE A 347 -6.78 10.96 5.26
N ASP A 348 -7.85 11.09 6.05
CA ASP A 348 -7.79 11.68 7.38
C ASP A 348 -6.92 10.85 8.34
N VAL A 349 -6.91 9.52 8.13
CA VAL A 349 -6.02 8.61 8.85
C VAL A 349 -4.56 8.80 8.41
N LEU A 350 -4.34 9.04 7.11
CA LEU A 350 -2.99 9.08 6.52
C LEU A 350 -2.33 10.45 6.63
N ALA A 351 -3.10 11.53 6.59
CA ALA A 351 -2.58 12.90 6.48
C ALA A 351 -1.43 13.22 7.43
N PRO A 352 -1.42 12.79 8.70
CA PRO A 352 -0.30 13.04 9.62
C PRO A 352 1.03 12.41 9.17
N TYR A 353 0.98 11.40 8.33
CA TYR A 353 2.12 10.57 7.92
C TYR A 353 2.55 10.80 6.47
N LEU A 354 1.87 11.71 5.77
CA LEU A 354 2.26 12.07 4.41
C LEU A 354 3.40 13.07 4.42
N GLY A 355 4.47 12.74 3.72
CA GLY A 355 5.62 13.64 3.55
C GLY A 355 5.35 14.78 2.58
N GLY A 356 4.38 14.63 1.69
CA GLY A 356 3.99 15.62 0.70
C GLY A 356 3.64 15.00 -0.64
N TYR A 357 3.40 15.86 -1.62
CA TYR A 357 3.12 15.52 -3.01
C TYR A 357 4.23 15.96 -3.94
N VAL A 358 4.54 15.14 -4.94
CA VAL A 358 5.33 15.58 -6.09
C VAL A 358 4.43 15.56 -7.32
N TYR A 359 4.27 16.71 -7.92
CA TYR A 359 3.58 16.92 -9.17
C TYR A 359 4.54 16.77 -10.34
N VAL A 360 4.06 16.23 -11.46
CA VAL A 360 4.85 16.03 -12.68
C VAL A 360 4.03 16.56 -13.86
N TYR A 361 4.47 17.66 -14.42
CA TYR A 361 3.75 18.38 -15.46
C TYR A 361 4.54 18.45 -16.76
N PRO A 362 3.90 18.14 -17.90
CA PRO A 362 4.43 18.58 -19.17
C PRO A 362 4.31 20.10 -19.28
N SER A 363 5.35 20.74 -19.78
CA SER A 363 5.26 22.15 -20.18
C SER A 363 4.50 22.27 -21.49
N PRO A 364 3.73 23.35 -21.65
CA PRO A 364 3.05 23.63 -22.91
C PRO A 364 3.99 23.73 -24.11
#